data_71d190d941318a6166abf46eb5aa340e
#
_entry.id   71d190d941318a6166abf46eb5aa340e
#
_cell.length_a   1.000
_cell.length_b   1.000
_cell.length_c   1.000
_cell.angle_alpha   90.00
_cell.angle_beta   90.00
_cell.angle_gamma   90.00
#
_symmetry.space_group_name_H-M   'P 1'
#
loop_
_entity.id
_entity.type
_entity.pdbx_description
1 polymer ?
#
loop_
_entity_poly.entity_id
_entity_poly.type
_entity_poly.pdbx_seq_one_letter_code
_entity_poly.pdbx_strand_id
1 'polypeptide(L)'
;MMNTMIPLTIANTLDQSTKKRIEVAPNQTVKEAVHQNNPTALATFDVYDGEGKVISDEQAAHHRDATLYVGVEKVAGGGVPRERLRELQIEYPSIQPVKQWTDRKQAKMFLVRFPSNGRTQSGFWEVVIHCPNAGSELMHAYVLNFDEITGMVGVSLFPTPPSATYAEGAGNGFIPGSSTKRGHWVCHGNILPHLQRLGSDPVVRVGAYINHIQNLLNQ
;
A
#
# COMPACT_ATOMS: atom_id res chain seq x y z
N MET A 1 33.19 -25.14 22.11
CA MET A 1 33.47 -23.96 21.26
C MET A 1 32.72 -22.80 21.87
N MET A 2 33.43 -21.73 22.30
CA MET A 2 32.75 -20.52 22.78
C MET A 2 32.06 -19.85 21.61
N ASN A 3 30.72 -19.76 21.65
CA ASN A 3 29.96 -18.98 20.68
C ASN A 3 30.29 -17.50 20.92
N THR A 4 31.18 -16.95 20.13
CA THR A 4 31.57 -15.52 20.24
C THR A 4 30.38 -14.68 19.77
N MET A 5 29.79 -13.94 20.69
CA MET A 5 28.67 -13.03 20.39
C MET A 5 29.11 -11.95 19.39
N ILE A 6 28.17 -11.51 18.57
CA ILE A 6 28.39 -10.48 17.56
C ILE A 6 27.86 -9.16 18.10
N PRO A 7 28.70 -8.13 18.27
CA PRO A 7 28.26 -6.79 18.64
C PRO A 7 27.61 -6.09 17.44
N LEU A 8 26.45 -5.50 17.67
CA LEU A 8 25.68 -4.71 16.71
C LEU A 8 25.17 -3.44 17.39
N THR A 9 24.89 -2.41 16.62
CA THR A 9 24.22 -1.19 17.10
C THR A 9 22.89 -1.06 16.38
N ILE A 10 21.80 -0.91 17.14
CA ILE A 10 20.45 -0.67 16.59
C ILE A 10 20.16 0.82 16.68
N ALA A 11 19.67 1.40 15.58
CA ALA A 11 19.16 2.77 15.50
C ALA A 11 17.78 2.78 14.85
N ASN A 12 16.88 3.68 15.26
CA ASN A 12 15.62 3.89 14.58
C ASN A 12 15.83 4.80 13.37
N THR A 13 15.22 4.47 12.22
CA THR A 13 15.31 5.31 11.01
C THR A 13 14.65 6.69 11.20
N LEU A 14 13.66 6.79 12.09
CA LEU A 14 12.93 8.04 12.37
C LEU A 14 13.58 8.86 13.48
N ASP A 15 14.36 8.22 14.36
CA ASP A 15 15.08 8.87 15.46
C ASP A 15 16.46 8.23 15.62
N GLN A 16 17.43 8.77 14.92
CA GLN A 16 18.81 8.29 14.97
C GLN A 16 19.56 8.69 16.26
N SER A 17 18.96 9.50 17.11
CA SER A 17 19.54 9.86 18.43
C SER A 17 19.52 8.68 19.40
N THR A 18 18.60 7.77 19.23
CA THR A 18 18.45 6.56 20.06
C THR A 18 19.22 5.39 19.47
N LYS A 19 20.47 5.22 19.87
CA LYS A 19 21.28 4.06 19.48
C LYS A 19 21.41 3.10 20.65
N LYS A 20 21.19 1.80 20.40
CA LYS A 20 21.36 0.73 21.39
C LYS A 20 22.38 -0.28 20.88
N ARG A 21 23.44 -0.51 21.64
CA ARG A 21 24.37 -1.61 21.38
C ARG A 21 23.79 -2.91 21.93
N ILE A 22 23.88 -3.98 21.14
CA ILE A 22 23.42 -5.33 21.48
C ILE A 22 24.49 -6.36 21.15
N GLU A 23 24.40 -7.53 21.77
CA GLU A 23 25.23 -8.69 21.47
C GLU A 23 24.32 -9.85 21.10
N VAL A 24 24.57 -10.47 19.95
CA VAL A 24 23.67 -11.48 19.36
C VAL A 24 24.44 -12.71 18.92
N ALA A 25 23.76 -13.83 18.81
CA ALA A 25 24.37 -15.06 18.32
C ALA A 25 24.68 -14.95 16.82
N PRO A 26 25.82 -15.46 16.35
CA PRO A 26 26.27 -15.30 14.97
C PRO A 26 25.36 -15.95 13.93
N ASN A 27 24.58 -16.95 14.31
CA ASN A 27 23.64 -17.69 13.46
C ASN A 27 22.21 -17.11 13.46
N GLN A 28 21.94 -16.07 14.23
CA GLN A 28 20.67 -15.36 14.16
C GLN A 28 20.60 -14.52 12.91
N THR A 29 19.38 -14.35 12.34
CA THR A 29 19.13 -13.30 11.35
C THR A 29 19.16 -11.93 12.02
N VAL A 30 19.48 -10.92 11.25
CA VAL A 30 19.47 -9.53 11.72
C VAL A 30 18.10 -9.13 12.26
N LYS A 31 17.02 -9.56 11.61
CA LYS A 31 15.63 -9.29 12.02
C LYS A 31 15.29 -9.97 13.37
N GLU A 32 15.67 -11.21 13.56
CA GLU A 32 15.48 -11.92 14.84
C GLU A 32 16.24 -11.24 15.99
N ALA A 33 17.49 -10.84 15.71
CA ALA A 33 18.32 -10.15 16.69
C ALA A 33 17.71 -8.81 17.13
N VAL A 34 17.18 -8.03 16.18
CA VAL A 34 16.48 -6.78 16.48
C VAL A 34 15.19 -7.05 17.24
N HIS A 35 14.38 -8.03 16.83
CA HIS A 35 13.11 -8.34 17.49
C HIS A 35 13.28 -8.71 18.96
N GLN A 36 14.28 -9.52 19.27
CA GLN A 36 14.58 -9.93 20.64
C GLN A 36 15.06 -8.78 21.54
N ASN A 37 15.77 -7.82 20.96
CA ASN A 37 16.41 -6.73 21.71
C ASN A 37 15.61 -5.42 21.70
N ASN A 38 14.59 -5.31 20.87
CA ASN A 38 13.69 -4.16 20.77
C ASN A 38 12.23 -4.63 20.72
N PRO A 39 11.63 -5.03 21.85
CA PRO A 39 10.25 -5.55 21.91
C PRO A 39 9.17 -4.52 21.53
N THR A 40 9.53 -3.24 21.46
CA THR A 40 8.65 -2.15 20.96
C THR A 40 8.77 -1.97 19.45
N ALA A 41 9.60 -2.76 18.76
CA ALA A 41 9.62 -2.77 17.31
C ALA A 41 8.22 -3.08 16.77
N LEU A 42 7.80 -2.31 15.78
CA LEU A 42 6.53 -2.47 15.09
C LEU A 42 6.32 -3.95 14.71
N ALA A 43 5.06 -4.39 14.68
CA ALA A 43 4.72 -5.77 14.31
C ALA A 43 5.31 -6.19 12.96
N THR A 44 5.51 -5.22 12.07
CA THR A 44 6.21 -5.39 10.78
C THR A 44 7.29 -4.33 10.65
N PHE A 45 8.53 -4.76 10.53
CA PHE A 45 9.69 -3.88 10.32
C PHE A 45 10.71 -4.57 9.43
N ASP A 46 11.49 -3.74 8.74
CA ASP A 46 12.72 -4.16 8.06
C ASP A 46 13.94 -3.58 8.74
N VAL A 47 15.06 -4.26 8.55
CA VAL A 47 16.36 -3.81 9.01
C VAL A 47 17.20 -3.44 7.79
N TYR A 48 17.81 -2.28 7.87
CA TYR A 48 18.60 -1.68 6.80
C TYR A 48 20.06 -1.51 7.26
N ASP A 49 20.99 -1.60 6.34
CA ASP A 49 22.37 -1.17 6.55
C ASP A 49 22.51 0.36 6.44
N GLY A 50 23.75 0.86 6.55
CA GLY A 50 24.06 2.28 6.43
C GLY A 50 23.83 2.87 5.04
N GLU A 51 23.67 2.04 4.02
CA GLU A 51 23.39 2.43 2.63
C GLU A 51 21.89 2.34 2.30
N GLY A 52 21.08 1.88 3.25
CA GLY A 52 19.63 1.73 3.09
C GLY A 52 19.20 0.46 2.36
N LYS A 53 20.09 -0.53 2.22
CA LYS A 53 19.79 -1.87 1.72
C LYS A 53 19.08 -2.67 2.81
N VAL A 54 18.01 -3.41 2.45
CA VAL A 54 17.35 -4.34 3.37
C VAL A 54 18.25 -5.56 3.61
N ILE A 55 18.53 -5.83 4.89
CA ILE A 55 19.39 -6.93 5.35
C ILE A 55 18.69 -7.82 6.39
N SER A 56 17.37 -7.72 6.49
CA SER A 56 16.53 -8.41 7.49
C SER A 56 16.82 -9.90 7.63
N ASP A 57 17.01 -10.60 6.50
CA ASP A 57 17.19 -12.04 6.42
C ASP A 57 18.67 -12.46 6.41
N GLU A 58 19.60 -11.49 6.46
CA GLU A 58 21.03 -11.79 6.49
C GLU A 58 21.47 -12.21 7.91
N GLN A 59 22.52 -13.01 8.00
CA GLN A 59 23.04 -13.46 9.30
C GLN A 59 23.80 -12.33 10.01
N ALA A 60 23.58 -12.19 11.31
CA ALA A 60 24.24 -11.18 12.16
C ALA A 60 25.77 -11.23 12.07
N ALA A 61 26.33 -12.42 11.83
CA ALA A 61 27.78 -12.62 11.68
C ALA A 61 28.39 -11.77 10.55
N HIS A 62 27.61 -11.44 9.51
CA HIS A 62 28.08 -10.65 8.37
C HIS A 62 28.12 -9.14 8.67
N HIS A 63 27.54 -8.72 9.79
CA HIS A 63 27.34 -7.31 10.15
C HIS A 63 28.01 -6.88 11.47
N ARG A 64 29.08 -7.60 11.86
CA ARG A 64 29.84 -7.29 13.09
C ARG A 64 30.18 -5.81 13.18
N ASP A 65 29.92 -5.20 14.33
CA ASP A 65 30.14 -3.79 14.64
C ASP A 65 29.35 -2.79 13.74
N ALA A 66 28.44 -3.29 12.90
CA ALA A 66 27.61 -2.43 12.06
C ALA A 66 26.53 -1.68 12.86
N THR A 67 26.10 -0.54 12.33
CA THR A 67 24.89 0.13 12.77
C THR A 67 23.74 -0.32 11.88
N LEU A 68 22.74 -0.92 12.49
CA LEU A 68 21.53 -1.41 11.85
C LEU A 68 20.41 -0.39 12.05
N TYR A 69 19.74 -0.03 10.99
CA TYR A 69 18.64 0.92 11.02
C TYR A 69 17.31 0.16 10.97
N VAL A 70 16.53 0.25 12.04
CA VAL A 70 15.19 -0.34 12.11
C VAL A 70 14.18 0.67 11.56
N GLY A 71 13.48 0.28 10.54
CA GLY A 71 12.47 1.11 9.90
C GLY A 71 11.20 0.33 9.60
N VAL A 72 10.18 1.05 9.17
CA VAL A 72 8.97 0.42 8.66
C VAL A 72 9.37 -0.48 7.48
N GLU A 73 8.82 -1.70 7.46
CA GLU A 73 9.02 -2.61 6.34
C GLU A 73 8.79 -1.84 5.03
N LYS A 74 9.84 -1.69 4.23
CA LYS A 74 9.68 -1.19 2.87
C LYS A 74 8.87 -2.24 2.15
N VAL A 75 7.57 -2.02 2.06
CA VAL A 75 6.76 -2.74 1.09
C VAL A 75 7.33 -2.36 -0.28
N ALA A 76 8.25 -3.18 -0.76
CA ALA A 76 8.95 -2.94 -2.01
C ALA A 76 7.90 -2.81 -3.12
N GLY A 77 7.69 -1.57 -3.59
CA GLY A 77 6.80 -1.28 -4.72
C GLY A 77 5.34 -1.70 -4.54
N GLY A 78 4.79 -1.47 -3.45
CA GLY A 78 3.62 -1.55 -2.65
C GLY A 78 2.27 -1.73 -3.27
N GLY A 79 1.86 -2.89 -3.65
CA GLY A 79 0.45 -3.29 -3.67
C GLY A 79 0.05 -3.92 -2.32
N VAL A 80 -1.15 -4.48 -2.27
CA VAL A 80 -1.58 -5.32 -1.15
C VAL A 80 -0.94 -6.71 -1.29
N PRO A 81 -0.27 -7.25 -0.26
CA PRO A 81 0.24 -8.60 -0.27
C PRO A 81 -0.86 -9.62 -0.58
N ARG A 82 -0.56 -10.60 -1.43
CA ARG A 82 -1.59 -11.57 -1.89
C ARG A 82 -2.18 -12.40 -0.76
N GLU A 83 -1.38 -12.77 0.20
CA GLU A 83 -1.79 -13.49 1.40
C GLU A 83 -2.76 -12.69 2.27
N ARG A 84 -2.73 -11.35 2.17
CA ARG A 84 -3.59 -10.44 2.92
C ARG A 84 -4.83 -9.96 2.15
N LEU A 85 -4.99 -10.34 0.90
CA LEU A 85 -6.18 -9.97 0.09
C LEU A 85 -7.48 -10.43 0.74
N ARG A 86 -7.44 -11.55 1.47
CA ARG A 86 -8.61 -12.08 2.16
C ARG A 86 -9.16 -11.12 3.22
N GLU A 87 -8.30 -10.31 3.83
CA GLU A 87 -8.71 -9.29 4.81
C GLU A 87 -9.60 -8.23 4.13
N LEU A 88 -9.21 -7.74 2.94
CA LEU A 88 -10.04 -6.84 2.16
C LEU A 88 -11.33 -7.51 1.68
N GLN A 89 -11.31 -8.79 1.35
CA GLN A 89 -12.49 -9.53 0.89
C GLN A 89 -13.54 -9.72 1.98
N ILE A 90 -13.16 -9.68 3.26
CA ILE A 90 -14.11 -9.72 4.38
C ILE A 90 -14.97 -8.44 4.37
N GLU A 91 -14.35 -7.29 4.18
CA GLU A 91 -15.05 -5.99 4.17
C GLU A 91 -15.69 -5.69 2.81
N TYR A 92 -15.01 -6.06 1.73
CA TYR A 92 -15.47 -5.87 0.34
C TYR A 92 -15.54 -7.22 -0.39
N PRO A 93 -16.60 -8.02 -0.23
CA PRO A 93 -16.68 -9.38 -0.79
C PRO A 93 -16.55 -9.45 -2.31
N SER A 94 -16.85 -8.36 -3.01
CA SER A 94 -16.74 -8.25 -4.47
C SER A 94 -15.34 -7.92 -4.96
N ILE A 95 -14.38 -7.58 -4.06
CA ILE A 95 -13.05 -7.15 -4.48
C ILE A 95 -12.27 -8.27 -5.16
N GLN A 96 -11.72 -7.97 -6.32
CA GLN A 96 -10.94 -8.91 -7.10
C GLN A 96 -9.66 -8.23 -7.61
N PRO A 97 -8.49 -8.86 -7.46
CA PRO A 97 -7.27 -8.34 -8.05
C PRO A 97 -7.32 -8.44 -9.57
N VAL A 98 -6.91 -7.40 -10.25
CA VAL A 98 -6.80 -7.38 -11.71
C VAL A 98 -5.51 -8.11 -12.11
N LYS A 99 -5.62 -9.22 -12.86
CA LYS A 99 -4.50 -10.12 -13.16
C LYS A 99 -3.28 -9.43 -13.77
N GLN A 100 -3.47 -8.47 -14.64
CA GLN A 100 -2.40 -7.73 -15.31
C GLN A 100 -1.51 -6.93 -14.33
N TRP A 101 -2.05 -6.59 -13.15
CA TRP A 101 -1.41 -5.78 -12.12
C TRP A 101 -1.20 -6.55 -10.83
N THR A 102 -1.24 -7.87 -10.93
CA THR A 102 -1.03 -8.76 -9.80
C THR A 102 0.16 -9.64 -10.12
N ASP A 103 1.25 -9.41 -9.43
CA ASP A 103 2.41 -10.30 -9.47
C ASP A 103 2.26 -11.45 -8.46
N ARG A 104 3.32 -12.24 -8.29
CA ARG A 104 3.29 -13.40 -7.37
C ARG A 104 3.14 -13.00 -5.91
N LYS A 105 3.51 -11.78 -5.54
CA LYS A 105 3.57 -11.31 -4.15
C LYS A 105 2.49 -10.28 -3.82
N GLN A 106 2.10 -9.45 -4.78
CA GLN A 106 1.29 -8.26 -4.52
C GLN A 106 0.25 -8.01 -5.62
N ALA A 107 -0.87 -7.40 -5.23
CA ALA A 107 -1.87 -6.86 -6.14
C ALA A 107 -1.85 -5.32 -6.06
N LYS A 108 -1.71 -4.67 -7.21
CA LYS A 108 -1.62 -3.21 -7.34
C LYS A 108 -2.89 -2.58 -7.91
N MET A 109 -3.81 -3.40 -8.40
CA MET A 109 -5.06 -2.94 -8.97
C MET A 109 -6.18 -3.90 -8.61
N PHE A 110 -7.33 -3.34 -8.25
CA PHE A 110 -8.50 -4.08 -7.80
C PHE A 110 -9.74 -3.62 -8.55
N LEU A 111 -10.58 -4.56 -8.93
CA LEU A 111 -11.97 -4.30 -9.27
C LEU A 111 -12.81 -4.50 -8.01
N VAL A 112 -13.64 -3.53 -7.68
CA VAL A 112 -14.58 -3.61 -6.55
C VAL A 112 -15.95 -3.15 -7.00
N ARG A 113 -16.99 -3.80 -6.49
CA ARG A 113 -18.40 -3.40 -6.66
C ARG A 113 -18.97 -3.05 -5.31
N PHE A 114 -19.69 -1.95 -5.22
CA PHE A 114 -20.43 -1.56 -4.03
C PHE A 114 -21.77 -0.89 -4.41
N PRO A 115 -22.77 -0.90 -3.52
CA PRO A 115 -24.08 -0.33 -3.79
C PRO A 115 -24.01 1.13 -4.24
N SER A 116 -24.79 1.48 -5.27
CA SER A 116 -24.83 2.83 -5.84
C SER A 116 -25.93 3.71 -5.23
N ASN A 117 -26.74 3.17 -4.31
CA ASN A 117 -27.86 3.88 -3.71
C ASN A 117 -28.84 4.47 -4.75
N GLY A 118 -29.07 3.73 -5.84
CA GLY A 118 -29.95 4.13 -6.92
C GLY A 118 -29.31 5.11 -7.95
N ARG A 119 -28.01 5.31 -7.90
CA ARG A 119 -27.30 6.23 -8.81
C ARG A 119 -26.85 5.58 -10.12
N THR A 120 -26.95 4.27 -10.22
CA THR A 120 -26.68 3.52 -11.46
C THR A 120 -27.83 2.56 -11.77
N GLN A 121 -28.03 2.24 -13.03
CA GLN A 121 -29.10 1.31 -13.48
C GLN A 121 -28.94 -0.09 -12.89
N SER A 122 -27.72 -0.59 -12.80
CA SER A 122 -27.42 -1.91 -12.20
C SER A 122 -27.57 -1.94 -10.68
N GLY A 123 -27.69 -0.78 -10.03
CA GLY A 123 -27.71 -0.66 -8.56
C GLY A 123 -26.33 -0.75 -7.91
N PHE A 124 -25.26 -0.87 -8.70
CA PHE A 124 -23.89 -0.97 -8.21
C PHE A 124 -22.96 -0.04 -8.96
N TRP A 125 -21.97 0.50 -8.23
CA TRP A 125 -20.77 1.07 -8.83
C TRP A 125 -19.78 -0.04 -9.15
N GLU A 126 -19.21 -0.04 -10.35
CA GLU A 126 -18.04 -0.84 -10.71
C GLU A 126 -16.82 0.06 -10.75
N VAL A 127 -15.91 -0.14 -9.81
CA VAL A 127 -14.76 0.76 -9.64
C VAL A 127 -13.46 -0.02 -9.70
N VAL A 128 -12.52 0.47 -10.49
CA VAL A 128 -11.14 0.01 -10.44
C VAL A 128 -10.35 0.93 -9.52
N ILE A 129 -9.71 0.35 -8.54
CA ILE A 129 -8.76 1.03 -7.63
C ILE A 129 -7.35 0.68 -8.09
N HIS A 130 -6.58 1.70 -8.42
CA HIS A 130 -5.16 1.57 -8.74
C HIS A 130 -4.33 2.08 -7.57
N CYS A 131 -3.52 1.20 -7.00
CA CYS A 131 -2.66 1.48 -5.85
C CYS A 131 -1.22 1.04 -6.14
N PRO A 132 -0.48 1.77 -6.98
CA PRO A 132 0.85 1.38 -7.44
C PRO A 132 1.83 1.19 -6.28
N ASN A 133 1.70 2.02 -5.24
CA ASN A 133 2.47 1.98 -4.01
C ASN A 133 1.53 2.23 -2.83
N ALA A 134 0.74 1.22 -2.47
CA ALA A 134 -0.27 1.33 -1.42
C ALA A 134 0.33 1.84 -0.12
N GLY A 135 0.39 3.14 0.02
CA GLY A 135 0.85 3.79 1.23
C GLY A 135 1.85 4.91 1.06
N SER A 136 2.58 5.00 -0.04
CA SER A 136 3.52 6.11 -0.30
C SER A 136 3.07 7.03 -1.43
N GLU A 137 2.23 6.55 -2.34
CA GLU A 137 1.73 7.31 -3.48
C GLU A 137 0.21 7.45 -3.46
N LEU A 138 -0.28 8.45 -4.20
CA LEU A 138 -1.71 8.67 -4.37
C LEU A 138 -2.33 7.49 -5.11
N MET A 139 -3.39 6.94 -4.55
CA MET A 139 -4.21 5.95 -5.21
C MET A 139 -5.19 6.63 -6.17
N HIS A 140 -5.63 5.90 -7.18
CA HIS A 140 -6.58 6.39 -8.17
C HIS A 140 -7.78 5.46 -8.29
N ALA A 141 -8.95 6.02 -8.55
CA ALA A 141 -10.18 5.29 -8.78
C ALA A 141 -10.76 5.62 -10.14
N TYR A 142 -11.32 4.61 -10.80
CA TYR A 142 -11.97 4.73 -12.11
C TYR A 142 -13.29 4.00 -12.10
N VAL A 143 -14.37 4.70 -12.44
CA VAL A 143 -15.70 4.10 -12.63
C VAL A 143 -15.79 3.49 -14.02
N LEU A 144 -16.16 2.21 -14.10
CA LEU A 144 -16.27 1.47 -15.36
C LEU A 144 -17.65 1.58 -16.00
N ASN A 145 -18.69 1.62 -15.18
CA ASN A 145 -20.09 1.66 -15.63
C ASN A 145 -20.67 3.07 -15.59
N PHE A 146 -19.89 4.04 -16.07
CA PHE A 146 -20.28 5.47 -16.09
C PHE A 146 -21.56 5.70 -16.90
N ASP A 147 -21.76 4.96 -17.96
CA ASP A 147 -22.92 5.07 -18.86
C ASP A 147 -24.24 4.63 -18.18
N GLU A 148 -24.16 3.94 -17.05
CA GLU A 148 -25.33 3.52 -16.27
C GLU A 148 -25.82 4.57 -15.26
N ILE A 149 -25.17 5.73 -15.17
CA ILE A 149 -25.53 6.75 -14.19
C ILE A 149 -26.92 7.31 -14.48
N THR A 150 -27.83 7.20 -13.51
CA THR A 150 -29.23 7.64 -13.59
C THR A 150 -29.53 8.86 -12.73
N GLY A 151 -28.66 9.16 -11.76
CA GLY A 151 -28.86 10.23 -10.80
C GLY A 151 -27.85 11.36 -10.96
N MET A 152 -28.08 12.47 -10.25
CA MET A 152 -27.08 13.54 -10.15
C MET A 152 -25.91 13.06 -9.31
N VAL A 153 -24.80 12.83 -9.95
CA VAL A 153 -23.50 12.68 -9.30
C VAL A 153 -22.78 14.01 -9.42
N GLY A 154 -22.10 14.45 -8.38
CA GLY A 154 -21.42 15.74 -8.41
C GLY A 154 -20.53 15.87 -9.64
N VAL A 155 -20.80 16.83 -10.53
CA VAL A 155 -20.07 17.05 -11.80
C VAL A 155 -18.57 17.18 -11.56
N SER A 156 -18.17 17.69 -10.40
CA SER A 156 -16.78 17.82 -9.98
C SER A 156 -16.06 16.48 -9.76
N LEU A 157 -16.80 15.39 -9.57
CA LEU A 157 -16.19 14.07 -9.37
C LEU A 157 -15.65 13.45 -10.66
N PHE A 158 -16.20 13.87 -11.80
CA PHE A 158 -15.80 13.37 -13.13
C PHE A 158 -15.41 14.54 -14.03
N PRO A 159 -14.19 15.09 -13.88
CA PRO A 159 -13.74 16.19 -14.71
C PRO A 159 -13.66 15.78 -16.18
N THR A 160 -14.37 16.52 -17.02
CA THR A 160 -14.36 16.35 -18.48
C THR A 160 -14.08 17.69 -19.16
N PRO A 161 -13.26 17.73 -20.20
CA PRO A 161 -12.42 16.65 -20.72
C PRO A 161 -11.33 16.26 -19.73
N PRO A 162 -10.69 15.08 -19.92
CA PRO A 162 -9.55 14.72 -19.09
C PRO A 162 -8.48 15.79 -19.21
N SER A 163 -8.07 16.33 -18.09
CA SER A 163 -7.03 17.36 -18.08
C SER A 163 -5.69 16.75 -18.45
N ALA A 164 -4.96 17.35 -19.38
CA ALA A 164 -3.59 16.96 -19.71
C ALA A 164 -2.61 17.12 -18.52
N THR A 165 -3.06 17.78 -17.45
CA THR A 165 -2.26 17.96 -16.22
C THR A 165 -2.33 16.74 -15.28
N TYR A 166 -3.23 15.80 -15.51
CA TYR A 166 -3.27 14.58 -14.72
C TYR A 166 -2.16 13.62 -15.14
N ALA A 167 -1.63 12.89 -14.16
CA ALA A 167 -0.65 11.85 -14.40
C ALA A 167 -1.17 10.83 -15.42
N GLU A 168 -0.24 10.17 -16.10
CA GLU A 168 -0.55 9.14 -17.09
C GLU A 168 -1.59 8.15 -16.53
N GLY A 169 -2.69 7.97 -17.25
CA GLY A 169 -3.81 7.13 -16.83
C GLY A 169 -4.89 7.81 -15.99
N ALA A 170 -4.73 9.11 -15.65
CA ALA A 170 -5.80 9.90 -15.05
C ALA A 170 -6.74 10.46 -16.12
N GLY A 171 -7.97 10.76 -15.72
CA GLY A 171 -9.01 11.27 -16.62
C GLY A 171 -9.87 10.19 -17.25
N ASN A 172 -10.68 10.58 -18.25
CA ASN A 172 -11.59 9.65 -18.95
C ASN A 172 -10.83 8.95 -20.07
N GLY A 173 -10.36 7.76 -19.82
CA GLY A 173 -9.55 7.05 -20.80
C GLY A 173 -9.25 5.62 -20.41
N PHE A 174 -8.18 5.11 -20.95
CA PHE A 174 -7.75 3.76 -20.60
C PHE A 174 -7.25 3.72 -19.15
N ILE A 175 -7.64 2.65 -18.46
CA ILE A 175 -7.07 2.34 -17.16
C ILE A 175 -5.56 2.12 -17.35
N PRO A 176 -4.71 2.63 -16.45
CA PRO A 176 -3.26 2.47 -16.55
C PRO A 176 -2.85 1.04 -16.91
N GLY A 177 -2.04 0.90 -17.96
CA GLY A 177 -1.57 -0.40 -18.46
C GLY A 177 -2.58 -1.25 -19.21
N SER A 178 -3.79 -0.73 -19.52
CA SER A 178 -4.77 -1.42 -20.34
C SER A 178 -5.03 -0.67 -21.65
N SER A 179 -4.93 -1.35 -22.79
CA SER A 179 -5.32 -0.81 -24.10
C SER A 179 -6.81 -0.99 -24.40
N THR A 180 -7.54 -1.74 -23.59
CA THR A 180 -8.93 -2.16 -23.87
C THR A 180 -9.94 -1.71 -22.83
N LYS A 181 -9.52 -1.55 -21.57
CA LYS A 181 -10.41 -1.16 -20.49
C LYS A 181 -10.37 0.34 -20.28
N ARG A 182 -11.53 0.97 -20.39
CA ARG A 182 -11.73 2.39 -20.13
C ARG A 182 -12.44 2.57 -18.81
N GLY A 183 -12.17 3.70 -18.16
CA GLY A 183 -12.86 4.12 -16.94
C GLY A 183 -12.84 5.63 -16.81
N HIS A 184 -13.80 6.15 -16.07
CA HIS A 184 -13.88 7.57 -15.74
C HIS A 184 -13.15 7.80 -14.41
N TRP A 185 -12.11 8.61 -14.46
CA TRP A 185 -11.34 8.95 -13.26
C TRP A 185 -12.19 9.74 -12.27
N VAL A 186 -12.10 9.34 -11.00
CA VAL A 186 -12.79 10.01 -9.89
C VAL A 186 -11.87 11.06 -9.27
N CYS A 187 -12.29 12.33 -9.30
CA CYS A 187 -11.60 13.41 -8.60
C CYS A 187 -11.92 13.34 -7.10
N HIS A 188 -11.04 12.75 -6.33
CA HIS A 188 -11.24 12.52 -4.90
C HIS A 188 -10.47 13.49 -3.98
N GLY A 189 -9.86 14.53 -4.56
CA GLY A 189 -9.04 15.46 -3.80
C GLY A 189 -7.73 14.84 -3.30
N ASN A 190 -7.02 15.57 -2.45
CA ASN A 190 -5.77 15.08 -1.86
C ASN A 190 -6.03 14.32 -0.56
N ILE A 191 -6.35 13.03 -0.67
CA ILE A 191 -6.59 12.13 0.49
C ILE A 191 -5.28 11.53 1.06
N LEU A 192 -4.16 11.64 0.36
CA LEU A 192 -2.90 11.01 0.76
C LEU A 192 -2.47 11.32 2.20
N PRO A 193 -2.52 12.57 2.70
CA PRO A 193 -2.17 12.85 4.09
C PRO A 193 -3.06 12.14 5.10
N HIS A 194 -4.34 11.93 4.76
CA HIS A 194 -5.25 11.15 5.63
C HIS A 194 -4.85 9.68 5.66
N LEU A 195 -4.61 9.07 4.50
CA LEU A 195 -4.19 7.68 4.41
C LEU A 195 -2.85 7.42 5.11
N GLN A 196 -1.92 8.36 5.04
CA GLN A 196 -0.63 8.25 5.73
C GLN A 196 -0.77 8.23 7.25
N ARG A 197 -1.75 8.92 7.82
CA ARG A 197 -2.04 8.91 9.28
C ARG A 197 -2.57 7.57 9.78
N LEU A 198 -3.12 6.74 8.90
CA LEU A 198 -3.62 5.40 9.25
C LEU A 198 -2.50 4.36 9.46
N GLY A 199 -1.25 4.80 9.41
CA GLY A 199 -0.09 3.91 9.51
C GLY A 199 0.39 3.43 8.15
N SER A 200 1.25 2.42 8.12
CA SER A 200 1.88 1.91 6.89
C SER A 200 1.20 0.66 6.31
N ASP A 201 0.18 0.13 6.98
CA ASP A 201 -0.52 -1.09 6.55
C ASP A 201 -1.27 -0.88 5.22
N PRO A 202 -0.87 -1.58 4.13
CA PRO A 202 -1.49 -1.42 2.83
C PRO A 202 -2.96 -1.85 2.80
N VAL A 203 -3.36 -2.85 3.59
CA VAL A 203 -4.76 -3.32 3.67
C VAL A 203 -5.64 -2.24 4.26
N VAL A 204 -5.21 -1.66 5.40
CA VAL A 204 -5.94 -0.58 6.08
C VAL A 204 -6.08 0.64 5.16
N ARG A 205 -5.01 1.02 4.47
CA ARG A 205 -5.03 2.19 3.57
C ARG A 205 -5.91 1.98 2.35
N VAL A 206 -5.83 0.80 1.72
CA VAL A 206 -6.68 0.48 0.55
C VAL A 206 -8.14 0.40 0.97
N GLY A 207 -8.46 -0.23 2.10
CA GLY A 207 -9.82 -0.26 2.64
C GLY A 207 -10.38 1.15 2.91
N ALA A 208 -9.61 2.00 3.60
CA ALA A 208 -9.99 3.39 3.84
C ALA A 208 -10.18 4.20 2.54
N TYR A 209 -9.36 3.94 1.53
CA TYR A 209 -9.51 4.57 0.23
C TYR A 209 -10.79 4.13 -0.50
N ILE A 210 -11.09 2.82 -0.49
CA ILE A 210 -12.35 2.29 -1.07
C ILE A 210 -13.56 2.93 -0.39
N ASN A 211 -13.57 2.99 0.94
CA ASN A 211 -14.62 3.65 1.72
C ASN A 211 -14.78 5.13 1.33
N HIS A 212 -13.68 5.84 1.16
CA HIS A 212 -13.73 7.23 0.73
C HIS A 212 -14.35 7.38 -0.65
N ILE A 213 -13.95 6.56 -1.63
CA ILE A 213 -14.53 6.57 -2.99
C ILE A 213 -16.02 6.21 -2.96
N GLN A 214 -16.40 5.18 -2.20
CA GLN A 214 -17.81 4.79 -2.04
C GLN A 214 -18.66 5.94 -1.49
N ASN A 215 -18.17 6.65 -0.47
CA ASN A 215 -18.85 7.79 0.10
C ASN A 215 -18.99 8.94 -0.89
N LEU A 216 -17.93 9.26 -1.64
CA LEU A 216 -17.97 10.30 -2.67
C LEU A 216 -18.98 10.00 -3.78
N LEU A 217 -19.00 8.76 -4.27
CA LEU A 217 -19.89 8.37 -5.36
C LEU A 217 -21.35 8.27 -4.93
N ASN A 218 -21.62 8.17 -3.64
CA ASN A 218 -22.97 8.06 -3.06
C ASN A 218 -23.50 9.36 -2.43
N GLN A 219 -22.72 10.45 -2.45
CA GLN A 219 -23.15 11.80 -2.08
C GLN A 219 -24.05 12.40 -3.15
#